data_31619d61bdda5c38fa10dc559377567e
#
_entry.id   31619d61bdda5c38fa10dc559377567e
#
_cell.length_a   1.000
_cell.length_b   1.000
_cell.length_c   1.000
_cell.angle_alpha   90.00
_cell.angle_beta   90.00
_cell.angle_gamma   90.00
#
_symmetry.space_group_name_H-M   'P 1'
#
loop_
_entity.id
_entity.type
_entity.pdbx_description
1 polymer ?
#
loop_
_entity_poly.entity_id
_entity_poly.type
_entity_poly.pdbx_seq_one_letter_code
_entity_poly.pdbx_strand_id
1 'polypeptide(L)'
;MKTRPVQPRPATLPDGNASERAQRVFVGASGLQARWAGRDSFAILETAFGLGHNFLATLAAWRADASRSGRLVYVALEYHAPNCDELARAHAGTELYALAQPLIAAWPAQVPNPHLLSFEAGRVQLLLGFGLVERLLPQIRARIDAFYLDGDAPAGYPEISSQRTVKGLARLAAPGATLATWCDARALREHLRTAGFELDSKTSTQRERSITLARYTPHFAPRSRAPVAHLRAPPSVLVVGAGLMGAWTAQALAQRGVPVTVIDQHPHPAGEASGNLAGLYHATVHADDGPHAQLLRAAALFAHARMRPYIDGGRVPGQRSGVLRIETAPDARQGMRALIRKQGLPADYVQALDAKQASARAGVTLGHAAWWFAHAGWVAPAALVQQLLAAPGIRFIGGMQAQALRHDAAGWAVLGTDGSVLGQASVLVLANAAGANTLVSSASHPGWPLLTYRGQVTVAASPGHLRLPVAGDGYVLPLSGDTVLCGASSHADDHDTALRDGDHAFNLERLLRLTGLAAHLAAAPHGRVGWRVQVADRLPIVGALPAQVDSATQQLDHARMVPRQPGLFVATALGGRGITLAPLMGELLAAQICGEPLPLGADLVDAIDPARWLVRQARRPQA
;
A
#
# COMPACT_ATOMS: atom_id res chain seq x y z
N MET A 1 19.67 -15.92 10.09
CA MET A 1 20.70 -14.88 10.28
C MET A 1 20.35 -14.10 11.53
N LYS A 2 21.27 -13.99 12.49
CA LYS A 2 21.02 -13.32 13.78
C LYS A 2 20.82 -11.83 13.55
N THR A 3 19.64 -11.32 13.82
CA THR A 3 19.38 -9.88 13.95
C THR A 3 20.12 -9.39 15.19
N ARG A 4 21.15 -8.56 15.02
CA ARG A 4 21.76 -7.84 16.14
C ARG A 4 20.68 -6.93 16.75
N PRO A 5 20.60 -6.84 18.08
CA PRO A 5 19.72 -5.90 18.73
C PRO A 5 20.08 -4.47 18.29
N VAL A 6 19.05 -3.68 17.99
CA VAL A 6 19.16 -2.26 17.68
C VAL A 6 19.80 -1.58 18.88
N GLN A 7 21.00 -1.03 18.72
CA GLN A 7 21.62 -0.20 19.75
C GLN A 7 20.87 1.13 19.83
N PRO A 8 20.67 1.67 21.05
CA PRO A 8 20.04 2.98 21.19
C PRO A 8 20.87 4.05 20.47
N ARG A 9 20.17 5.00 19.87
CA ARG A 9 20.74 6.17 19.19
C ARG A 9 21.72 6.87 20.13
N PRO A 10 22.99 7.15 19.74
CA PRO A 10 23.84 8.03 20.52
C PRO A 10 23.16 9.38 20.65
N ALA A 11 23.20 9.99 21.83
CA ALA A 11 22.64 11.30 22.10
C ALA A 11 23.09 12.27 21.00
N THR A 12 22.17 12.74 20.18
CA THR A 12 22.46 13.76 19.17
C THR A 12 22.90 15.02 19.90
N LEU A 13 24.05 15.56 19.49
CA LEU A 13 24.47 16.90 19.87
C LEU A 13 23.30 17.87 19.64
N PRO A 14 23.08 18.86 20.51
CA PRO A 14 22.08 19.89 20.33
C PRO A 14 22.50 20.75 19.13
N ASP A 15 22.10 20.32 17.92
CA ASP A 15 22.24 21.13 16.71
C ASP A 15 21.17 22.22 16.76
N GLY A 16 21.50 23.37 17.31
CA GLY A 16 20.64 24.55 17.34
C GLY A 16 20.21 25.05 15.96
N ASN A 17 20.43 24.29 14.89
CA ASN A 17 20.20 24.77 13.53
C ASN A 17 19.85 23.67 12.49
N ALA A 18 19.20 22.58 12.89
CA ALA A 18 18.82 21.53 11.95
C ALA A 18 17.87 22.02 10.85
N SER A 19 16.93 22.89 11.17
CA SER A 19 15.98 23.49 10.20
C SER A 19 16.69 24.39 9.20
N GLU A 20 17.63 25.25 9.66
CA GLU A 20 18.41 26.13 8.79
C GLU A 20 19.34 25.33 7.89
N ARG A 21 19.95 24.26 8.40
CA ARG A 21 20.75 23.33 7.61
C ARG A 21 19.91 22.67 6.53
N ALA A 22 18.72 22.17 6.88
CA ALA A 22 17.78 21.56 5.93
C ALA A 22 17.41 22.54 4.81
N GLN A 23 17.10 23.77 5.17
CA GLN A 23 16.74 24.82 4.21
C GLN A 23 17.91 25.18 3.29
N ARG A 24 19.11 25.36 3.83
CA ARG A 24 20.28 25.79 3.07
C ARG A 24 20.85 24.68 2.19
N VAL A 25 21.08 23.48 2.76
CA VAL A 25 21.77 22.38 2.05
C VAL A 25 20.84 21.66 1.09
N PHE A 26 19.66 21.29 1.55
CA PHE A 26 18.81 20.39 0.78
C PHE A 26 17.79 21.15 -0.08
N VAL A 27 17.09 22.12 0.45
CA VAL A 27 16.09 22.87 -0.32
C VAL A 27 16.75 23.90 -1.25
N GLY A 28 17.57 24.78 -0.69
CA GLY A 28 18.18 25.89 -1.45
C GLY A 28 19.24 25.44 -2.43
N ALA A 29 20.24 24.69 -1.96
CA ALA A 29 21.35 24.27 -2.81
C ALA A 29 20.94 23.30 -3.95
N SER A 30 19.89 22.46 -3.72
CA SER A 30 19.34 21.62 -4.78
C SER A 30 18.52 22.39 -5.81
N GLY A 31 18.20 23.66 -5.58
CA GLY A 31 17.41 24.51 -6.49
C GLY A 31 16.00 23.96 -6.73
N LEU A 32 15.35 23.43 -5.69
CA LEU A 32 14.10 22.69 -5.82
C LEU A 32 12.99 23.51 -6.47
N GLN A 33 12.83 24.77 -6.10
CA GLN A 33 11.76 25.66 -6.60
C GLN A 33 11.77 25.75 -8.12
N ALA A 34 12.92 25.99 -8.72
CA ALA A 34 13.05 26.03 -10.18
C ALA A 34 12.82 24.67 -10.85
N ARG A 35 13.06 23.56 -10.12
CA ARG A 35 13.04 22.21 -10.69
C ARG A 35 11.67 21.53 -10.60
N TRP A 36 10.87 21.84 -9.59
CA TRP A 36 9.52 21.30 -9.47
C TRP A 36 8.43 22.18 -10.11
N ALA A 37 8.78 23.42 -10.49
CA ALA A 37 7.84 24.38 -11.04
C ALA A 37 7.05 23.81 -12.23
N GLY A 38 5.73 23.86 -12.15
CA GLY A 38 4.80 23.43 -13.19
C GLY A 38 4.82 21.93 -13.53
N ARG A 39 5.44 21.09 -12.70
CA ARG A 39 5.45 19.63 -12.91
C ARG A 39 4.23 18.99 -12.24
N ASP A 40 3.71 17.90 -12.82
CA ASP A 40 2.63 17.11 -12.24
C ASP A 40 3.07 16.47 -10.91
N SER A 41 4.31 15.94 -10.87
CA SER A 41 4.87 15.29 -9.69
C SER A 41 6.37 15.54 -9.58
N PHE A 42 6.90 15.59 -8.35
CA PHE A 42 8.33 15.69 -8.05
C PHE A 42 8.69 14.71 -6.93
N ALA A 43 9.72 13.88 -7.18
CA ALA A 43 10.12 12.82 -6.26
C ALA A 43 11.49 13.11 -5.62
N ILE A 44 11.55 13.02 -4.29
CA ILE A 44 12.76 13.18 -3.49
C ILE A 44 13.07 11.87 -2.75
N LEU A 45 14.36 11.51 -2.62
CA LEU A 45 14.79 10.42 -1.77
C LEU A 45 15.83 10.91 -0.75
N GLU A 46 15.58 10.65 0.52
CA GLU A 46 16.46 10.91 1.65
C GLU A 46 16.97 9.61 2.27
N THR A 47 18.26 9.55 2.57
CA THR A 47 18.91 8.32 3.10
C THR A 47 18.92 8.21 4.61
N ALA A 48 18.62 9.28 5.35
CA ALA A 48 18.50 9.28 6.80
C ALA A 48 17.45 10.32 7.25
N PHE A 49 16.24 9.86 7.53
CA PHE A 49 15.11 10.72 7.89
C PHE A 49 15.33 11.47 9.22
N GLY A 50 15.99 10.81 10.18
CA GLY A 50 16.25 11.35 11.50
C GLY A 50 14.95 11.77 12.20
N LEU A 51 14.88 13.05 12.57
CA LEU A 51 13.70 13.66 13.19
C LEU A 51 12.78 14.37 12.17
N GLY A 52 13.03 14.21 10.86
CA GLY A 52 12.17 14.72 9.79
C GLY A 52 12.38 16.21 9.44
N HIS A 53 13.46 16.84 9.87
CA HIS A 53 13.71 18.26 9.60
C HIS A 53 13.78 18.56 8.09
N ASN A 54 14.44 17.70 7.31
CA ASN A 54 14.56 17.88 5.85
C ASN A 54 13.22 17.75 5.14
N PHE A 55 12.40 16.77 5.54
CA PHE A 55 11.05 16.61 5.04
C PHE A 55 10.17 17.83 5.36
N LEU A 56 10.17 18.30 6.62
CA LEU A 56 9.36 19.43 7.05
C LEU A 56 9.81 20.75 6.40
N ALA A 57 11.11 20.98 6.27
CA ALA A 57 11.64 22.13 5.54
C ALA A 57 11.24 22.09 4.03
N THR A 58 11.30 20.92 3.42
CA THR A 58 10.86 20.71 2.03
C THR A 58 9.35 20.93 1.89
N LEU A 59 8.55 20.42 2.82
CA LEU A 59 7.10 20.64 2.86
C LEU A 59 6.74 22.12 3.02
N ALA A 60 7.45 22.84 3.89
CA ALA A 60 7.28 24.28 4.08
C ALA A 60 7.58 25.06 2.78
N ALA A 61 8.71 24.75 2.14
CA ALA A 61 9.10 25.37 0.86
C ALA A 61 8.09 25.04 -0.26
N TRP A 62 7.62 23.79 -0.34
CA TRP A 62 6.63 23.38 -1.32
C TRP A 62 5.28 24.09 -1.11
N ARG A 63 4.83 24.25 0.14
CA ARG A 63 3.60 24.99 0.48
C ARG A 63 3.69 26.46 0.09
N ALA A 64 4.85 27.08 0.32
CA ALA A 64 5.08 28.50 0.07
C ALA A 64 5.22 28.87 -1.41
N ASP A 65 5.54 27.91 -2.28
CA ASP A 65 5.77 28.15 -3.71
C ASP A 65 4.47 28.01 -4.51
N ALA A 66 4.01 29.13 -5.09
CA ALA A 66 2.83 29.15 -5.95
C ALA A 66 3.01 28.33 -7.24
N SER A 67 4.26 28.19 -7.72
CA SER A 67 4.63 27.43 -8.93
C SER A 67 4.98 25.96 -8.64
N ARG A 68 4.81 25.50 -7.41
CA ARG A 68 5.15 24.12 -6.98
C ARG A 68 4.57 23.05 -7.89
N SER A 69 5.16 21.86 -7.84
CA SER A 69 4.59 20.68 -8.49
C SER A 69 3.17 20.36 -7.96
N GLY A 70 2.33 19.78 -8.80
CA GLY A 70 1.00 19.33 -8.39
C GLY A 70 1.06 18.36 -7.21
N ARG A 71 2.11 17.49 -7.18
CA ARG A 71 2.36 16.51 -6.11
C ARG A 71 3.84 16.51 -5.71
N LEU A 72 4.08 16.19 -4.43
CA LEU A 72 5.39 15.92 -3.86
C LEU A 72 5.40 14.49 -3.31
N VAL A 73 6.30 13.64 -3.79
CA VAL A 73 6.50 12.29 -3.27
C VAL A 73 7.89 12.22 -2.62
N TYR A 74 7.89 12.04 -1.32
CA TYR A 74 9.11 12.01 -0.51
C TYR A 74 9.38 10.58 -0.03
N VAL A 75 10.45 9.98 -0.47
CA VAL A 75 10.92 8.66 -0.02
C VAL A 75 12.00 8.87 1.03
N ALA A 76 11.82 8.31 2.20
CA ALA A 76 12.79 8.45 3.28
C ALA A 76 13.16 7.09 3.88
N LEU A 77 14.44 6.90 4.10
CA LEU A 77 14.99 5.70 4.73
C LEU A 77 15.51 6.06 6.12
N GLU A 78 15.25 5.20 7.10
CA GLU A 78 15.72 5.43 8.46
C GLU A 78 16.07 4.11 9.14
N TYR A 79 17.27 4.04 9.68
CA TYR A 79 17.71 2.85 10.42
C TYR A 79 17.24 2.87 11.87
N HIS A 80 17.31 4.03 12.53
CA HIS A 80 16.86 4.25 13.90
C HIS A 80 15.61 5.12 13.92
N ALA A 81 14.48 4.53 13.57
CA ALA A 81 13.22 5.27 13.53
C ALA A 81 12.93 5.90 14.92
N PRO A 82 12.70 7.21 14.98
CA PRO A 82 12.30 7.86 16.22
C PRO A 82 10.91 7.39 16.65
N ASN A 83 10.61 7.48 17.94
CA ASN A 83 9.23 7.34 18.41
C ASN A 83 8.49 8.69 18.37
N CYS A 84 7.16 8.65 18.62
CA CYS A 84 6.32 9.86 18.60
C CYS A 84 6.77 10.92 19.60
N ASP A 85 7.22 10.51 20.79
CA ASP A 85 7.67 11.43 21.85
C ASP A 85 8.98 12.11 21.48
N GLU A 86 9.89 11.41 20.81
CA GLU A 86 11.14 11.98 20.29
C GLU A 86 10.86 13.03 19.21
N LEU A 87 9.96 12.73 18.28
CA LEU A 87 9.50 13.68 17.25
C LEU A 87 8.84 14.90 17.90
N ALA A 88 7.94 14.70 18.86
CA ALA A 88 7.24 15.78 19.53
C ALA A 88 8.20 16.71 20.27
N ARG A 89 9.17 16.14 21.00
CA ARG A 89 10.19 16.92 21.71
C ARG A 89 11.12 17.67 20.77
N ALA A 90 11.52 17.07 19.66
CA ALA A 90 12.43 17.69 18.71
C ALA A 90 11.86 18.94 18.03
N HIS A 91 10.54 18.95 17.83
CA HIS A 91 9.85 20.07 17.15
C HIS A 91 9.16 21.05 18.10
N ALA A 92 9.10 20.75 19.41
CA ALA A 92 8.50 21.63 20.40
C ALA A 92 9.19 23.01 20.39
N GLY A 93 8.40 24.09 20.23
CA GLY A 93 8.91 25.47 20.20
C GLY A 93 9.67 25.88 18.93
N THR A 94 9.72 25.03 17.90
CA THR A 94 10.32 25.36 16.60
C THR A 94 9.29 25.99 15.65
N GLU A 95 9.76 26.72 14.63
CA GLU A 95 8.91 27.25 13.55
C GLU A 95 8.19 26.14 12.75
N LEU A 96 8.74 24.92 12.74
CA LEU A 96 8.18 23.76 12.07
C LEU A 96 7.14 23.00 12.92
N TYR A 97 6.88 23.43 14.15
CA TYR A 97 5.97 22.73 15.07
C TYR A 97 4.59 22.44 14.47
N ALA A 98 3.96 23.45 13.86
CA ALA A 98 2.65 23.28 13.25
C ALA A 98 2.64 22.29 12.07
N LEU A 99 3.75 22.20 11.33
CA LEU A 99 3.94 21.24 10.24
C LEU A 99 4.25 19.83 10.76
N ALA A 100 4.90 19.74 11.91
CA ALA A 100 5.27 18.47 12.53
C ALA A 100 4.07 17.74 13.16
N GLN A 101 3.02 18.45 13.60
CA GLN A 101 1.86 17.84 14.25
C GLN A 101 1.16 16.76 13.38
N PRO A 102 0.84 17.00 12.09
CA PRO A 102 0.29 15.96 11.22
C PRO A 102 1.23 14.76 11.03
N LEU A 103 2.55 14.99 10.98
CA LEU A 103 3.56 13.93 10.88
C LEU A 103 3.56 13.06 12.14
N ILE A 104 3.60 13.68 13.33
CA ILE A 104 3.58 12.98 14.62
C ILE A 104 2.29 12.16 14.77
N ALA A 105 1.14 12.75 14.43
CA ALA A 105 -0.16 12.09 14.52
C ALA A 105 -0.32 10.91 13.52
N ALA A 106 0.44 10.92 12.43
CA ALA A 106 0.44 9.86 11.42
C ALA A 106 1.63 8.90 11.56
N TRP A 107 2.51 9.08 12.56
CA TRP A 107 3.72 8.28 12.68
C TRP A 107 3.39 6.79 12.84
N PRO A 108 3.98 5.91 12.02
CA PRO A 108 3.57 4.51 11.97
C PRO A 108 4.26 3.67 13.05
N ALA A 109 3.67 2.53 13.39
CA ALA A 109 4.35 1.49 14.15
C ALA A 109 5.62 1.02 13.43
N GLN A 110 6.69 0.80 14.18
CA GLN A 110 8.01 0.46 13.63
C GLN A 110 8.08 -1.02 13.22
N VAL A 111 7.41 -1.37 12.12
CA VAL A 111 7.44 -2.71 11.53
C VAL A 111 8.22 -2.74 10.21
N PRO A 112 8.79 -3.91 9.84
CA PRO A 112 9.67 -4.03 8.67
C PRO A 112 8.91 -4.04 7.34
N ASN A 113 8.27 -2.94 6.96
CA ASN A 113 7.66 -2.71 5.64
C ASN A 113 7.70 -1.21 5.32
N PRO A 114 7.57 -0.82 4.04
CA PRO A 114 7.35 0.57 3.70
C PRO A 114 6.02 1.08 4.27
N HIS A 115 6.02 2.32 4.77
CA HIS A 115 4.85 3.02 5.29
C HIS A 115 4.54 4.22 4.42
N LEU A 116 3.36 4.29 3.87
CA LEU A 116 2.93 5.44 3.08
C LEU A 116 2.03 6.35 3.91
N LEU A 117 2.53 7.54 4.22
CA LEU A 117 1.80 8.61 4.88
C LEU A 117 1.34 9.65 3.86
N SER A 118 0.17 10.24 4.08
CA SER A 118 -0.44 11.17 3.13
C SER A 118 -0.80 12.48 3.82
N PHE A 119 -0.40 13.60 3.22
CA PHE A 119 -0.61 14.96 3.70
C PHE A 119 -1.22 15.81 2.58
N GLU A 120 -1.66 17.03 2.88
CA GLU A 120 -2.16 18.01 1.90
C GLU A 120 -3.27 17.43 1.00
N ALA A 121 -4.24 16.76 1.60
CA ALA A 121 -5.33 16.08 0.88
C ALA A 121 -4.83 15.07 -0.18
N GLY A 122 -3.69 14.43 0.08
CA GLY A 122 -3.08 13.43 -0.80
C GLY A 122 -2.05 13.98 -1.79
N ARG A 123 -1.83 15.30 -1.83
CA ARG A 123 -0.83 15.91 -2.74
C ARG A 123 0.61 15.72 -2.28
N VAL A 124 0.83 15.50 -0.99
CA VAL A 124 2.15 15.17 -0.45
C VAL A 124 2.12 13.77 0.13
N GLN A 125 3.02 12.92 -0.33
CA GLN A 125 3.17 11.57 0.17
C GLN A 125 4.58 11.39 0.73
N LEU A 126 4.66 10.76 1.90
CA LEU A 126 5.91 10.35 2.54
C LEU A 126 5.93 8.83 2.62
N LEU A 127 6.84 8.20 1.85
CA LEU A 127 7.11 6.78 1.88
C LEU A 127 8.30 6.53 2.81
N LEU A 128 8.05 5.99 4.01
CA LEU A 128 9.07 5.67 5.00
C LEU A 128 9.48 4.20 4.92
N GLY A 129 10.79 3.94 4.88
CA GLY A 129 11.36 2.61 5.01
C GLY A 129 12.25 2.53 6.26
N PHE A 130 11.94 1.60 7.18
CA PHE A 130 12.74 1.39 8.39
C PHE A 130 13.73 0.25 8.19
N GLY A 131 15.03 0.52 8.29
CA GLY A 131 16.10 -0.46 8.15
C GLY A 131 17.36 0.09 7.47
N LEU A 132 18.32 -0.80 7.23
CA LEU A 132 19.57 -0.47 6.56
C LEU A 132 19.36 -0.01 5.13
N VAL A 133 19.96 1.12 4.75
CA VAL A 133 19.88 1.72 3.41
C VAL A 133 20.25 0.71 2.31
N GLU A 134 21.31 -0.07 2.51
CA GLU A 134 21.76 -1.09 1.55
C GLU A 134 20.75 -2.22 1.31
N ARG A 135 19.89 -2.50 2.27
CA ARG A 135 18.81 -3.48 2.14
C ARG A 135 17.54 -2.88 1.55
N LEU A 136 17.26 -1.61 1.84
CA LEU A 136 16.05 -0.94 1.40
C LEU A 136 16.17 -0.42 -0.03
N LEU A 137 17.30 0.17 -0.43
CA LEU A 137 17.48 0.71 -1.79
C LEU A 137 17.15 -0.28 -2.91
N PRO A 138 17.56 -1.57 -2.88
CA PRO A 138 17.18 -2.54 -3.91
C PRO A 138 15.66 -2.77 -4.00
N GLN A 139 14.93 -2.54 -2.91
CA GLN A 139 13.48 -2.70 -2.84
C GLN A 139 12.70 -1.51 -3.41
N ILE A 140 13.33 -0.34 -3.52
CA ILE A 140 12.66 0.86 -4.03
C ILE A 140 12.48 0.77 -5.55
N ARG A 141 11.25 1.03 -5.99
CA ARG A 141 10.87 1.23 -7.38
C ARG A 141 10.40 2.67 -7.55
N ALA A 142 11.29 3.49 -8.08
CA ALA A 142 11.05 4.93 -8.22
C ALA A 142 11.93 5.50 -9.31
N ARG A 143 11.55 6.70 -9.78
CA ARG A 143 12.39 7.63 -10.52
C ARG A 143 12.50 8.89 -9.70
N ILE A 144 13.70 9.19 -9.20
CA ILE A 144 13.96 10.23 -8.20
C ILE A 144 14.55 11.47 -8.87
N ASP A 145 14.00 12.63 -8.58
CA ASP A 145 14.42 13.92 -9.13
C ASP A 145 15.47 14.61 -8.25
N ALA A 146 15.45 14.38 -6.93
CA ALA A 146 16.45 14.93 -6.03
C ALA A 146 16.81 13.94 -4.92
N PHE A 147 18.08 13.86 -4.56
CA PHE A 147 18.58 13.04 -3.47
C PHE A 147 19.12 13.92 -2.35
N TYR A 148 18.71 13.60 -1.12
CA TYR A 148 19.26 14.12 0.10
C TYR A 148 20.11 13.01 0.74
N LEU A 149 21.42 13.11 0.58
CA LEU A 149 22.34 12.20 1.20
C LEU A 149 22.70 12.79 2.57
N ASP A 150 21.78 12.64 3.49
CA ASP A 150 21.94 13.05 4.89
C ASP A 150 22.37 11.87 5.74
N GLY A 151 23.05 12.14 6.80
CA GLY A 151 23.58 11.22 7.75
C GLY A 151 24.91 11.79 8.20
N ASP A 152 24.98 12.29 9.44
CA ASP A 152 26.24 12.31 10.13
C ASP A 152 26.77 10.88 10.01
N ALA A 153 27.93 10.72 9.39
CA ALA A 153 28.69 9.52 9.60
C ALA A 153 29.26 9.60 11.03
N PRO A 154 28.48 9.25 12.08
CA PRO A 154 29.12 8.87 13.32
C PRO A 154 30.03 7.71 12.94
N ALA A 155 31.10 7.50 13.64
CA ALA A 155 32.02 6.39 13.45
C ALA A 155 31.32 5.01 13.53
N GLY A 156 30.32 4.75 12.67
CA GLY A 156 29.41 3.62 12.62
C GLY A 156 28.51 3.49 11.39
N TYR A 157 28.43 4.51 10.51
CA TYR A 157 27.64 4.49 9.26
C TYR A 157 28.47 4.78 7.99
N PRO A 158 29.56 4.05 7.70
CA PRO A 158 30.29 4.21 6.46
C PRO A 158 29.45 3.81 5.22
N GLU A 159 28.32 3.14 5.43
CA GLU A 159 27.50 2.53 4.38
C GLU A 159 26.78 3.55 3.49
N ILE A 160 26.40 4.73 4.02
CA ILE A 160 25.68 5.77 3.25
C ILE A 160 26.54 6.31 2.11
N SER A 161 27.84 6.45 2.29
CA SER A 161 28.80 6.92 1.28
C SER A 161 29.47 5.78 0.50
N SER A 162 29.06 4.53 0.71
CA SER A 162 29.63 3.37 0.03
C SER A 162 29.36 3.40 -1.48
N GLN A 163 30.24 2.81 -2.28
CA GLN A 163 30.05 2.65 -3.71
C GLN A 163 28.74 1.91 -4.03
N ARG A 164 28.35 0.94 -3.22
CA ARG A 164 27.12 0.17 -3.39
C ARG A 164 25.89 1.05 -3.20
N THR A 165 25.85 1.88 -2.17
CA THR A 165 24.78 2.85 -1.92
C THR A 165 24.68 3.84 -3.05
N VAL A 166 25.78 4.46 -3.48
CA VAL A 166 25.80 5.45 -4.56
C VAL A 166 25.34 4.84 -5.90
N LYS A 167 25.73 3.60 -6.24
CA LYS A 167 25.19 2.87 -7.41
C LYS A 167 23.69 2.60 -7.26
N GLY A 168 23.22 2.31 -6.05
CA GLY A 168 21.80 2.14 -5.75
C GLY A 168 20.99 3.42 -5.99
N LEU A 169 21.53 4.59 -5.61
CA LEU A 169 20.93 5.90 -5.87
C LEU A 169 20.93 6.21 -7.38
N ALA A 170 22.05 5.99 -8.08
CA ALA A 170 22.16 6.21 -9.53
C ALA A 170 21.13 5.38 -10.32
N ARG A 171 20.83 4.15 -9.89
CA ARG A 171 19.79 3.31 -10.51
C ARG A 171 18.40 3.95 -10.43
N LEU A 172 18.13 4.73 -9.39
CA LEU A 172 16.85 5.40 -9.16
C LEU A 172 16.80 6.82 -9.77
N ALA A 173 17.94 7.38 -10.18
CA ALA A 173 18.04 8.76 -10.60
C ALA A 173 17.30 9.02 -11.93
N ALA A 174 16.48 10.06 -11.96
CA ALA A 174 16.00 10.64 -13.19
C ALA A 174 17.16 11.37 -13.92
N PRO A 175 17.18 11.47 -15.25
CA PRO A 175 18.14 12.31 -15.95
C PRO A 175 18.10 13.74 -15.41
N GLY A 176 19.26 14.29 -15.06
CA GLY A 176 19.37 15.60 -14.43
C GLY A 176 18.97 15.67 -12.95
N ALA A 177 18.77 14.52 -12.30
CA ALA A 177 18.52 14.47 -10.85
C ALA A 177 19.67 15.13 -10.08
N THR A 178 19.34 15.88 -9.01
CA THR A 178 20.35 16.46 -8.13
C THR A 178 20.62 15.58 -6.93
N LEU A 179 21.83 15.67 -6.40
CA LEU A 179 22.20 15.11 -5.12
C LEU A 179 22.87 16.18 -4.28
N ALA A 180 22.39 16.38 -3.07
CA ALA A 180 22.96 17.31 -2.10
C ALA A 180 23.40 16.54 -0.84
N THR A 181 24.56 16.91 -0.31
CA THR A 181 25.06 16.40 0.96
C THR A 181 26.02 17.43 1.60
N TRP A 182 26.10 17.42 2.89
CA TRP A 182 27.08 18.18 3.66
C TRP A 182 28.33 17.35 4.01
N CYS A 183 28.43 16.13 3.49
CA CYS A 183 29.61 15.29 3.57
C CYS A 183 30.57 15.62 2.42
N ASP A 184 31.80 15.99 2.73
CA ASP A 184 32.86 16.32 1.75
C ASP A 184 33.97 15.25 1.70
N ALA A 185 33.61 14.00 1.93
CA ALA A 185 34.58 12.91 1.88
C ALA A 185 35.06 12.68 0.43
N ARG A 186 36.37 12.64 0.22
CA ARG A 186 36.99 12.37 -1.10
C ARG A 186 36.46 11.09 -1.73
N ALA A 187 36.30 10.02 -0.94
CA ALA A 187 35.80 8.75 -1.41
C ALA A 187 34.35 8.87 -1.94
N LEU A 188 33.47 9.63 -1.27
CA LEU A 188 32.11 9.86 -1.76
C LEU A 188 32.11 10.57 -3.11
N ARG A 189 32.92 11.62 -3.27
CA ARG A 189 33.04 12.35 -4.55
C ARG A 189 33.49 11.44 -5.69
N GLU A 190 34.40 10.52 -5.41
CA GLU A 190 34.90 9.56 -6.39
C GLU A 190 33.84 8.52 -6.76
N HIS A 191 33.09 8.00 -5.79
CA HIS A 191 31.94 7.11 -6.01
C HIS A 191 30.83 7.77 -6.83
N LEU A 192 30.53 9.06 -6.56
CA LEU A 192 29.53 9.83 -7.32
C LEU A 192 29.94 9.95 -8.78
N ARG A 193 31.19 10.36 -9.08
CA ARG A 193 31.70 10.45 -10.46
C ARG A 193 31.61 9.10 -11.18
N THR A 194 32.04 8.03 -10.53
CA THR A 194 32.00 6.67 -11.08
C THR A 194 30.57 6.20 -11.38
N ALA A 195 29.59 6.70 -10.63
CA ALA A 195 28.18 6.34 -10.79
C ALA A 195 27.43 7.24 -11.80
N GLY A 196 28.12 8.21 -12.44
CA GLY A 196 27.53 9.09 -13.46
C GLY A 196 26.98 10.42 -12.93
N PHE A 197 27.43 10.84 -11.73
CA PHE A 197 27.13 12.18 -11.21
C PHE A 197 28.27 13.13 -11.50
N GLU A 198 27.98 14.27 -12.11
CA GLU A 198 28.88 15.42 -12.23
C GLU A 198 28.79 16.26 -10.97
N LEU A 199 29.97 16.58 -10.38
CA LEU A 199 30.04 17.44 -9.21
C LEU A 199 29.94 18.91 -9.64
N ASP A 200 29.12 19.69 -8.96
CA ASP A 200 29.04 21.14 -9.20
C ASP A 200 30.31 21.81 -8.62
N SER A 201 30.89 22.74 -9.40
CA SER A 201 32.06 23.50 -8.99
C SER A 201 31.78 24.56 -7.91
N LYS A 202 30.52 24.81 -7.59
CA LYS A 202 30.07 25.75 -6.55
C LYS A 202 30.17 25.18 -5.13
N THR A 203 31.13 24.29 -4.85
CA THR A 203 31.46 23.91 -3.48
C THR A 203 31.88 25.15 -2.70
N SER A 204 31.02 25.64 -1.82
CA SER A 204 31.29 26.82 -1.00
C SER A 204 32.45 26.56 -0.06
N THR A 205 33.58 27.26 -0.28
CA THR A 205 34.81 27.21 0.53
C THR A 205 34.76 28.17 1.72
N GLN A 206 33.62 28.76 2.04
CA GLN A 206 33.50 29.60 3.23
C GLN A 206 33.40 28.75 4.49
N ARG A 207 34.29 28.96 5.39
CA ARG A 207 34.58 28.51 6.78
C ARG A 207 33.61 27.61 7.55
N GLU A 208 32.44 27.27 7.02
CA GLU A 208 31.43 26.39 7.62
C GLU A 208 31.07 25.24 6.64
N ARG A 209 31.54 24.05 6.94
CA ARG A 209 31.24 22.73 6.33
C ARG A 209 30.87 22.79 4.83
N SER A 210 31.76 22.29 3.98
CA SER A 210 31.58 22.24 2.52
C SER A 210 30.35 21.42 2.12
N ILE A 211 29.48 21.98 1.27
CA ILE A 211 28.34 21.28 0.68
C ILE A 211 28.80 20.63 -0.64
N THR A 212 28.60 19.33 -0.78
CA THR A 212 28.78 18.64 -2.04
C THR A 212 27.47 18.61 -2.80
N LEU A 213 27.46 19.17 -4.02
CA LEU A 213 26.35 19.11 -4.96
C LEU A 213 26.77 18.31 -6.18
N ALA A 214 25.85 17.49 -6.69
CA ALA A 214 26.08 16.71 -7.89
C ALA A 214 24.80 16.62 -8.73
N ARG A 215 24.98 16.42 -10.04
CA ARG A 215 23.89 16.23 -11.01
C ARG A 215 24.09 14.91 -11.75
N TYR A 216 23.05 14.13 -11.89
CA TYR A 216 23.10 12.86 -12.61
C TYR A 216 23.07 13.08 -14.12
N THR A 217 24.23 12.90 -14.78
CA THR A 217 24.45 13.10 -16.22
C THR A 217 25.24 11.91 -16.79
N PRO A 218 24.68 10.70 -16.76
CA PRO A 218 25.43 9.51 -17.18
C PRO A 218 25.69 9.54 -18.69
N HIS A 219 26.91 9.20 -19.11
CA HIS A 219 27.29 9.05 -20.52
C HIS A 219 26.46 7.96 -21.23
N PHE A 220 26.05 6.94 -20.52
CA PHE A 220 25.13 5.89 -20.96
C PHE A 220 23.97 5.78 -20.00
N ALA A 221 22.80 6.25 -20.42
CA ALA A 221 21.57 5.90 -19.73
C ALA A 221 21.27 4.42 -20.03
N PRO A 222 21.26 3.51 -19.01
CA PRO A 222 20.84 2.15 -19.26
C PRO A 222 19.43 2.21 -19.85
N ARG A 223 19.20 1.57 -21.00
CA ARG A 223 17.86 1.44 -21.55
C ARG A 223 17.00 0.77 -20.47
N SER A 224 16.06 1.51 -19.90
CA SER A 224 15.08 0.92 -18.97
C SER A 224 14.38 -0.21 -19.70
N ARG A 225 14.63 -1.45 -19.31
CA ARG A 225 13.97 -2.64 -19.86
C ARG A 225 12.50 -2.76 -19.47
N ALA A 226 12.03 -1.94 -18.53
CA ALA A 226 10.63 -1.81 -18.21
C ALA A 226 10.12 -0.48 -18.76
N PRO A 227 9.33 -0.45 -19.82
CA PRO A 227 8.63 0.75 -20.23
C PRO A 227 7.52 1.01 -19.21
N VAL A 228 7.82 1.73 -18.14
CA VAL A 228 6.78 2.49 -17.47
C VAL A 228 6.43 3.58 -18.48
N ALA A 229 5.27 3.47 -19.10
CA ALA A 229 4.76 4.51 -19.97
C ALA A 229 4.59 5.77 -19.12
N HIS A 230 5.55 6.67 -19.18
CA HIS A 230 5.45 8.00 -18.57
C HIS A 230 4.45 8.79 -19.41
N LEU A 231 3.21 8.75 -19.02
CA LEU A 231 2.15 9.55 -19.62
C LEU A 231 2.39 11.01 -19.20
N ARG A 232 2.74 11.86 -20.16
CA ARG A 232 3.07 13.29 -19.94
C ARG A 232 1.86 14.17 -19.62
N ALA A 233 0.65 13.67 -19.74
CA ALA A 233 -0.58 14.37 -19.39
C ALA A 233 -1.42 13.43 -18.50
N PRO A 234 -2.29 13.94 -17.61
CA PRO A 234 -3.19 13.08 -16.87
C PRO A 234 -4.03 12.29 -17.89
N PRO A 235 -3.81 10.98 -18.00
CA PRO A 235 -4.56 10.17 -18.96
C PRO A 235 -6.00 10.10 -18.50
N SER A 236 -6.94 10.01 -19.45
CA SER A 236 -8.25 9.54 -19.10
C SER A 236 -8.15 8.07 -18.70
N VAL A 237 -8.72 7.71 -17.57
CA VAL A 237 -8.71 6.33 -17.07
C VAL A 237 -10.13 5.79 -17.02
N LEU A 238 -10.32 4.62 -17.62
CA LEU A 238 -11.53 3.84 -17.49
C LEU A 238 -11.28 2.67 -16.54
N VAL A 239 -12.16 2.49 -15.54
CA VAL A 239 -12.11 1.39 -14.59
C VAL A 239 -13.34 0.51 -14.80
N VAL A 240 -13.14 -0.78 -15.00
CA VAL A 240 -14.24 -1.77 -15.08
C VAL A 240 -14.36 -2.46 -13.73
N GLY A 241 -15.53 -2.29 -13.09
CA GLY A 241 -15.86 -2.82 -11.77
C GLY A 241 -15.90 -1.74 -10.68
N ALA A 242 -17.09 -1.51 -10.12
CA ALA A 242 -17.36 -0.55 -9.05
C ALA A 242 -17.42 -1.20 -7.65
N GLY A 243 -16.62 -2.24 -7.42
CA GLY A 243 -16.36 -2.80 -6.09
C GLY A 243 -15.29 -2.00 -5.34
N LEU A 244 -14.86 -2.50 -4.16
CA LEU A 244 -13.81 -1.88 -3.34
C LEU A 244 -12.53 -1.59 -4.14
N MET A 245 -12.11 -2.54 -5.00
CA MET A 245 -10.86 -2.40 -5.75
C MET A 245 -10.94 -1.25 -6.76
N GLY A 246 -12.01 -1.22 -7.56
CA GLY A 246 -12.21 -0.14 -8.54
C GLY A 246 -12.40 1.22 -7.87
N ALA A 247 -13.16 1.28 -6.78
CA ALA A 247 -13.40 2.52 -6.04
C ALA A 247 -12.12 3.11 -5.42
N TRP A 248 -11.27 2.28 -4.79
CA TRP A 248 -9.99 2.74 -4.25
C TRP A 248 -9.01 3.14 -5.35
N THR A 249 -9.00 2.43 -6.49
CA THR A 249 -8.18 2.82 -7.66
C THR A 249 -8.63 4.15 -8.22
N ALA A 250 -9.94 4.33 -8.42
CA ALA A 250 -10.51 5.58 -8.92
C ALA A 250 -10.19 6.76 -7.98
N GLN A 251 -10.36 6.58 -6.67
CA GLN A 251 -10.04 7.61 -5.69
C GLN A 251 -8.54 7.97 -5.68
N ALA A 252 -7.66 6.97 -5.73
CA ALA A 252 -6.21 7.21 -5.76
C ALA A 252 -5.77 7.97 -7.02
N LEU A 253 -6.39 7.70 -8.17
CA LEU A 253 -6.16 8.42 -9.43
C LEU A 253 -6.74 9.83 -9.37
N ALA A 254 -7.97 10.00 -8.87
CA ALA A 254 -8.60 11.31 -8.74
C ALA A 254 -7.81 12.24 -7.80
N GLN A 255 -7.23 11.72 -6.72
CA GLN A 255 -6.32 12.48 -5.85
C GLN A 255 -5.05 12.95 -6.57
N ARG A 256 -4.72 12.34 -7.71
CA ARG A 256 -3.62 12.75 -8.62
C ARG A 256 -4.07 13.72 -9.71
N GLY A 257 -5.35 14.14 -9.67
CA GLY A 257 -5.92 15.01 -10.69
C GLY A 257 -6.26 14.29 -12.00
N VAL A 258 -6.25 12.95 -12.01
CA VAL A 258 -6.59 12.14 -13.18
C VAL A 258 -8.10 11.93 -13.23
N PRO A 259 -8.80 12.35 -14.30
CA PRO A 259 -10.22 12.06 -14.49
C PRO A 259 -10.47 10.57 -14.66
N VAL A 260 -11.43 10.02 -13.91
CA VAL A 260 -11.75 8.58 -13.93
C VAL A 260 -13.21 8.34 -14.22
N THR A 261 -13.48 7.46 -15.19
CA THR A 261 -14.80 6.88 -15.39
C THR A 261 -14.80 5.44 -14.85
N VAL A 262 -15.75 5.10 -14.00
CA VAL A 262 -15.93 3.74 -13.46
C VAL A 262 -17.24 3.17 -14.05
N ILE A 263 -17.17 2.01 -14.70
CA ILE A 263 -18.33 1.31 -15.22
C ILE A 263 -18.55 0.00 -14.48
N ASP A 264 -19.82 -0.41 -14.31
CA ASP A 264 -20.17 -1.68 -13.66
C ASP A 264 -21.43 -2.28 -14.31
N GLN A 265 -21.52 -3.61 -14.30
CA GLN A 265 -22.68 -4.34 -14.81
C GLN A 265 -23.94 -4.09 -13.98
N HIS A 266 -23.80 -3.83 -12.67
CA HIS A 266 -24.91 -3.51 -11.79
C HIS A 266 -25.30 -2.03 -11.91
N PRO A 267 -26.58 -1.69 -11.74
CA PRO A 267 -27.03 -0.28 -11.78
C PRO A 267 -26.46 0.56 -10.65
N HIS A 268 -26.07 -0.08 -9.54
CA HIS A 268 -25.49 0.58 -8.36
C HIS A 268 -24.12 -0.01 -8.04
N PRO A 269 -23.19 0.77 -7.45
CA PRO A 269 -21.88 0.27 -7.06
C PRO A 269 -21.99 -0.75 -5.92
N ALA A 270 -20.93 -1.55 -5.75
CA ALA A 270 -20.83 -2.61 -4.74
C ALA A 270 -21.88 -3.73 -4.88
N GLY A 271 -22.31 -4.07 -6.10
CA GLY A 271 -23.33 -5.09 -6.36
C GLY A 271 -22.94 -6.50 -5.89
N GLU A 272 -21.64 -6.84 -5.91
CA GLU A 272 -21.11 -8.17 -5.59
C GLU A 272 -20.55 -8.26 -4.14
N ALA A 273 -19.42 -8.96 -3.91
CA ALA A 273 -18.82 -9.17 -2.58
C ALA A 273 -18.58 -7.86 -1.77
N SER A 274 -18.40 -6.73 -2.46
CA SER A 274 -18.26 -5.42 -1.83
C SER A 274 -19.57 -4.87 -1.24
N GLY A 275 -20.70 -5.51 -1.51
CA GLY A 275 -22.00 -5.16 -0.97
C GLY A 275 -22.30 -5.72 0.43
N ASN A 276 -21.41 -6.46 1.05
CA ASN A 276 -21.60 -6.97 2.40
C ASN A 276 -21.88 -5.84 3.40
N LEU A 277 -22.71 -6.14 4.41
CA LEU A 277 -23.12 -5.16 5.43
C LEU A 277 -21.93 -4.66 6.25
N ALA A 278 -21.00 -5.57 6.57
CA ALA A 278 -19.77 -5.27 7.29
C ALA A 278 -18.69 -6.30 6.94
N GLY A 279 -17.44 -5.91 7.14
CA GLY A 279 -16.31 -6.83 6.97
C GLY A 279 -15.06 -6.33 7.64
N LEU A 280 -14.17 -7.27 7.98
CA LEU A 280 -12.92 -7.04 8.71
C LEU A 280 -11.80 -6.52 7.83
N TYR A 281 -10.94 -5.70 8.43
CA TYR A 281 -9.57 -5.49 7.96
C TYR A 281 -8.58 -5.72 9.11
N HIS A 282 -7.61 -6.57 8.89
CA HIS A 282 -6.54 -6.87 9.83
C HIS A 282 -5.36 -7.57 9.16
N ALA A 283 -4.21 -7.55 9.81
CA ALA A 283 -3.02 -8.29 9.40
C ALA A 283 -3.03 -9.75 9.89
N THR A 284 -1.98 -10.47 9.56
CA THR A 284 -1.66 -11.80 10.09
C THR A 284 -0.18 -11.89 10.43
N VAL A 285 0.16 -12.77 11.37
CA VAL A 285 1.56 -13.12 11.68
C VAL A 285 1.76 -14.58 11.33
N HIS A 286 2.74 -14.86 10.48
CA HIS A 286 3.14 -16.20 10.07
C HIS A 286 4.59 -16.47 10.48
N ALA A 287 4.93 -17.72 10.75
CA ALA A 287 6.25 -18.11 11.27
C ALA A 287 7.41 -17.82 10.30
N ASP A 288 7.15 -17.87 9.00
CA ASP A 288 8.09 -17.62 7.91
C ASP A 288 8.18 -16.15 7.50
N ASP A 289 7.24 -15.30 7.96
CA ASP A 289 7.05 -13.91 7.50
C ASP A 289 7.10 -13.77 5.97
N GLY A 290 6.48 -14.73 5.26
CA GLY A 290 6.45 -14.78 3.80
C GLY A 290 5.69 -13.62 3.15
N PRO A 291 5.68 -13.54 1.80
CA PRO A 291 5.08 -12.41 1.06
C PRO A 291 3.61 -12.13 1.44
N HIS A 292 2.83 -13.16 1.74
CA HIS A 292 1.43 -13.00 2.16
C HIS A 292 1.31 -12.25 3.51
N ALA A 293 2.11 -12.60 4.52
CA ALA A 293 2.09 -11.93 5.82
C ALA A 293 2.60 -10.49 5.72
N GLN A 294 3.69 -10.28 4.97
CA GLN A 294 4.27 -8.95 4.74
C GLN A 294 3.29 -8.03 4.01
N LEU A 295 2.64 -8.53 2.96
CA LEU A 295 1.64 -7.77 2.20
C LEU A 295 0.44 -7.40 3.06
N LEU A 296 -0.11 -8.34 3.84
CA LEU A 296 -1.24 -8.07 4.72
C LEU A 296 -0.87 -7.11 5.85
N ARG A 297 0.36 -7.16 6.38
CA ARG A 297 0.86 -6.19 7.37
C ARG A 297 0.87 -4.78 6.80
N ALA A 298 1.49 -4.58 5.64
CA ALA A 298 1.54 -3.29 4.97
C ALA A 298 0.14 -2.77 4.62
N ALA A 299 -0.69 -3.64 4.04
CA ALA A 299 -2.04 -3.29 3.61
C ALA A 299 -2.98 -2.97 4.79
N ALA A 300 -2.90 -3.69 5.90
CA ALA A 300 -3.73 -3.44 7.07
C ALA A 300 -3.41 -2.10 7.74
N LEU A 301 -2.13 -1.78 7.88
CA LEU A 301 -1.68 -0.48 8.42
C LEU A 301 -2.12 0.67 7.51
N PHE A 302 -1.95 0.52 6.20
CA PHE A 302 -2.39 1.51 5.23
C PHE A 302 -3.92 1.67 5.22
N ALA A 303 -4.67 0.55 5.23
CA ALA A 303 -6.13 0.56 5.28
C ALA A 303 -6.63 1.25 6.57
N HIS A 304 -6.03 0.94 7.72
CA HIS A 304 -6.38 1.56 9.00
C HIS A 304 -6.23 3.08 8.95
N ALA A 305 -5.13 3.58 8.40
CA ALA A 305 -4.91 5.02 8.23
C ALA A 305 -5.90 5.64 7.23
N ARG A 306 -6.12 4.98 6.08
CA ARG A 306 -7.00 5.50 5.00
C ARG A 306 -8.48 5.46 5.35
N MET A 307 -8.92 4.59 6.23
CA MET A 307 -10.31 4.51 6.69
C MET A 307 -10.65 5.54 7.77
N ARG A 308 -9.64 6.14 8.44
CA ARG A 308 -9.82 7.12 9.51
C ARG A 308 -10.82 8.23 9.14
N PRO A 309 -10.68 8.98 8.03
CA PRO A 309 -11.58 10.08 7.71
C PRO A 309 -13.03 9.64 7.41
N TYR A 310 -13.25 8.38 7.10
CA TYR A 310 -14.59 7.84 6.80
C TYR A 310 -15.29 7.35 8.06
N ILE A 311 -14.60 6.57 8.88
CA ILE A 311 -15.16 5.93 10.08
C ILE A 311 -15.21 6.93 11.24
N ASP A 312 -14.08 7.55 11.61
CA ASP A 312 -14.02 8.50 12.73
C ASP A 312 -14.80 9.78 12.42
N GLY A 313 -14.95 10.13 11.15
CA GLY A 313 -15.80 11.22 10.68
C GLY A 313 -17.30 10.88 10.58
N GLY A 314 -17.72 9.68 10.98
CA GLY A 314 -19.13 9.25 10.98
C GLY A 314 -19.78 9.09 9.60
N ARG A 315 -19.00 9.13 8.51
CA ARG A 315 -19.52 9.05 7.13
C ARG A 315 -19.82 7.61 6.68
N VAL A 316 -19.16 6.63 7.29
CA VAL A 316 -19.27 5.21 6.97
C VAL A 316 -19.36 4.43 8.28
N PRO A 317 -20.34 3.54 8.45
CA PRO A 317 -20.40 2.64 9.60
C PRO A 317 -19.13 1.78 9.69
N GLY A 318 -18.55 1.69 10.87
CA GLY A 318 -17.32 0.94 11.09
C GLY A 318 -16.73 1.19 12.47
N GLN A 319 -15.65 0.48 12.76
CA GLN A 319 -14.94 0.59 14.02
C GLN A 319 -13.43 0.39 13.78
N ARG A 320 -12.60 1.28 14.34
CA ARG A 320 -11.15 1.25 14.23
C ARG A 320 -10.45 0.92 15.55
N SER A 321 -11.10 0.20 16.42
CA SER A 321 -10.63 -0.09 17.79
C SER A 321 -9.91 -1.44 17.94
N GLY A 322 -9.44 -2.02 16.84
CA GLY A 322 -8.68 -3.27 16.82
C GLY A 322 -9.52 -4.51 16.54
N VAL A 323 -8.83 -5.66 16.44
CA VAL A 323 -9.41 -7.00 16.20
C VAL A 323 -8.71 -8.01 17.09
N LEU A 324 -9.49 -8.89 17.73
CA LEU A 324 -9.03 -10.09 18.40
C LEU A 324 -9.05 -11.26 17.41
N ARG A 325 -7.93 -11.95 17.22
CA ARG A 325 -7.90 -13.18 16.44
C ARG A 325 -7.57 -14.35 17.37
N ILE A 326 -8.55 -15.21 17.55
CA ILE A 326 -8.46 -16.38 18.44
C ILE A 326 -7.40 -17.36 17.92
N GLU A 327 -6.65 -17.94 18.85
CA GLU A 327 -5.68 -18.99 18.61
C GLU A 327 -5.98 -20.16 19.53
N THR A 328 -6.33 -21.31 18.93
CA THR A 328 -6.82 -22.49 19.66
C THR A 328 -5.74 -23.54 19.96
N ALA A 329 -4.52 -23.35 19.41
CA ALA A 329 -3.43 -24.31 19.65
C ALA A 329 -3.07 -24.38 21.14
N PRO A 330 -2.64 -25.54 21.65
CA PRO A 330 -2.04 -25.64 22.98
C PRO A 330 -0.86 -24.66 23.09
N ASP A 331 -0.70 -24.03 24.25
CA ASP A 331 0.36 -23.03 24.50
C ASP A 331 0.41 -21.86 23.50
N ALA A 332 -0.71 -21.57 22.84
CA ALA A 332 -0.83 -20.55 21.81
C ALA A 332 -0.17 -19.21 22.19
N ARG A 333 -0.40 -18.75 23.43
CA ARG A 333 0.19 -17.49 23.92
C ARG A 333 1.71 -17.49 23.90
N GLN A 334 2.35 -18.61 24.28
CA GLN A 334 3.81 -18.73 24.27
C GLN A 334 4.34 -18.72 22.84
N GLY A 335 3.70 -19.47 21.93
CA GLY A 335 4.03 -19.48 20.50
C GLY A 335 3.90 -18.09 19.88
N MET A 336 2.79 -17.38 20.14
CA MET A 336 2.58 -16.00 19.67
C MET A 336 3.67 -15.05 20.17
N ARG A 337 4.02 -15.10 21.45
CA ARG A 337 5.11 -14.27 22.02
C ARG A 337 6.48 -14.59 21.39
N ALA A 338 6.74 -15.86 21.11
CA ALA A 338 7.98 -16.26 20.46
C ALA A 338 8.08 -15.70 19.02
N LEU A 339 6.97 -15.71 18.26
CA LEU A 339 6.91 -15.13 16.92
C LEU A 339 7.05 -13.60 16.93
N ILE A 340 6.38 -12.92 17.86
CA ILE A 340 6.51 -11.45 18.04
C ILE A 340 7.98 -11.09 18.28
N ARG A 341 8.64 -11.78 19.23
CA ARG A 341 10.07 -11.54 19.51
C ARG A 341 10.97 -11.87 18.31
N LYS A 342 10.73 -12.99 17.64
CA LYS A 342 11.52 -13.43 16.47
C LYS A 342 11.49 -12.40 15.35
N GLN A 343 10.33 -11.80 15.11
CA GLN A 343 10.12 -10.83 14.03
C GLN A 343 10.33 -9.37 14.46
N GLY A 344 10.58 -9.11 15.75
CA GLY A 344 10.80 -7.76 16.28
C GLY A 344 9.56 -6.87 16.17
N LEU A 345 8.34 -7.46 16.27
CA LEU A 345 7.10 -6.71 16.13
C LEU A 345 6.79 -5.94 17.42
N PRO A 346 6.51 -4.62 17.33
CA PRO A 346 6.26 -3.80 18.50
C PRO A 346 4.86 -4.01 19.08
N ALA A 347 4.70 -3.71 20.38
CA ALA A 347 3.48 -3.96 21.12
C ALA A 347 2.29 -3.06 20.72
N ASP A 348 2.55 -1.91 20.14
CA ASP A 348 1.55 -1.03 19.55
C ASP A 348 0.97 -1.55 18.22
N TYR A 349 1.69 -2.48 17.57
CA TYR A 349 1.21 -3.18 16.38
C TYR A 349 0.46 -4.47 16.71
N VAL A 350 1.07 -5.39 17.49
CA VAL A 350 0.48 -6.68 17.81
C VAL A 350 0.86 -7.19 19.20
N GLN A 351 -0.10 -7.81 19.91
CA GLN A 351 0.11 -8.39 21.24
C GLN A 351 -0.41 -9.83 21.30
N ALA A 352 0.23 -10.64 22.14
CA ALA A 352 -0.24 -11.98 22.49
C ALA A 352 -0.98 -11.92 23.84
N LEU A 353 -2.30 -12.06 23.82
CA LEU A 353 -3.17 -12.01 24.99
C LEU A 353 -3.52 -13.43 25.44
N ASP A 354 -3.63 -13.63 26.76
CA ASP A 354 -4.30 -14.82 27.30
C ASP A 354 -5.84 -14.67 27.20
N ALA A 355 -6.57 -15.74 27.51
CA ALA A 355 -8.03 -15.77 27.45
C ALA A 355 -8.68 -14.70 28.34
N LYS A 356 -8.13 -14.44 29.54
CA LYS A 356 -8.64 -13.40 30.46
C LYS A 356 -8.46 -12.00 29.90
N GLN A 357 -7.29 -11.71 29.36
CA GLN A 357 -6.98 -10.42 28.74
C GLN A 357 -7.82 -10.19 27.46
N ALA A 358 -7.99 -11.25 26.64
CA ALA A 358 -8.81 -11.21 25.44
C ALA A 358 -10.29 -10.97 25.81
N SER A 359 -10.82 -11.68 26.82
CA SER A 359 -12.18 -11.51 27.33
C SER A 359 -12.45 -10.09 27.83
N ALA A 360 -11.52 -9.53 28.60
CA ALA A 360 -11.64 -8.16 29.11
C ALA A 360 -11.76 -7.12 27.99
N ARG A 361 -11.04 -7.31 26.88
CA ARG A 361 -11.14 -6.44 25.70
C ARG A 361 -12.42 -6.68 24.90
N ALA A 362 -12.79 -7.95 24.70
CA ALA A 362 -13.98 -8.33 23.94
C ALA A 362 -15.29 -7.92 24.62
N GLY A 363 -15.31 -7.80 25.95
CA GLY A 363 -16.53 -7.59 26.75
C GLY A 363 -17.35 -8.85 26.96
N VAL A 364 -16.87 -10.01 26.49
CA VAL A 364 -17.50 -11.34 26.62
C VAL A 364 -16.44 -12.36 26.98
N THR A 365 -16.84 -13.50 27.56
CA THR A 365 -15.92 -14.56 27.93
C THR A 365 -15.41 -15.31 26.72
N LEU A 366 -14.09 -15.26 26.49
CA LEU A 366 -13.39 -16.01 25.44
C LEU A 366 -12.60 -17.15 26.06
N GLY A 367 -12.74 -18.37 25.50
CA GLY A 367 -12.09 -19.58 26.02
C GLY A 367 -10.61 -19.73 25.64
N HIS A 368 -10.09 -18.90 24.76
CA HIS A 368 -8.78 -19.10 24.16
C HIS A 368 -7.90 -17.84 24.18
N ALA A 369 -6.60 -18.04 24.01
CA ALA A 369 -5.65 -16.96 23.77
C ALA A 369 -5.95 -16.27 22.42
N ALA A 370 -5.51 -15.02 22.28
CA ALA A 370 -5.75 -14.24 21.06
C ALA A 370 -4.57 -13.35 20.67
N TRP A 371 -4.38 -13.20 19.38
CA TRP A 371 -3.66 -12.07 18.82
C TRP A 371 -4.50 -10.81 18.95
N TRP A 372 -3.94 -9.74 19.44
CA TRP A 372 -4.52 -8.41 19.42
C TRP A 372 -3.85 -7.57 18.35
N PHE A 373 -4.58 -7.17 17.32
CA PHE A 373 -4.13 -6.25 16.29
C PHE A 373 -4.74 -4.87 16.53
N ALA A 374 -3.93 -3.92 17.02
CA ALA A 374 -4.40 -2.58 17.37
C ALA A 374 -4.84 -1.77 16.13
N HIS A 375 -4.09 -1.90 15.03
CA HIS A 375 -4.35 -1.21 13.75
C HIS A 375 -5.26 -2.05 12.83
N ALA A 376 -6.43 -2.40 13.35
CA ALA A 376 -7.41 -3.24 12.68
C ALA A 376 -8.84 -2.76 13.01
N GLY A 377 -9.84 -3.38 12.40
CA GLY A 377 -11.23 -3.03 12.66
C GLY A 377 -12.19 -3.65 11.65
N TRP A 378 -13.36 -3.05 11.54
CA TRP A 378 -14.36 -3.40 10.53
C TRP A 378 -14.96 -2.15 9.90
N VAL A 379 -15.57 -2.30 8.73
CA VAL A 379 -16.24 -1.23 7.99
C VAL A 379 -17.41 -1.80 7.19
N ALA A 380 -18.42 -0.97 6.91
CA ALA A 380 -19.48 -1.26 5.93
C ALA A 380 -18.94 -0.99 4.52
N PRO A 381 -18.59 -2.03 3.75
CA PRO A 381 -17.86 -1.82 2.49
C PRO A 381 -18.72 -1.17 1.40
N ALA A 382 -20.03 -1.43 1.35
CA ALA A 382 -20.93 -0.77 0.39
C ALA A 382 -20.99 0.75 0.59
N ALA A 383 -21.16 1.19 1.85
CA ALA A 383 -21.16 2.60 2.18
C ALA A 383 -19.79 3.27 1.89
N LEU A 384 -18.70 2.54 2.15
CA LEU A 384 -17.36 3.01 1.84
C LEU A 384 -17.17 3.21 0.33
N VAL A 385 -17.58 2.25 -0.49
CA VAL A 385 -17.51 2.35 -1.97
C VAL A 385 -18.29 3.58 -2.48
N GLN A 386 -19.50 3.81 -1.97
CA GLN A 386 -20.29 4.99 -2.32
C GLN A 386 -19.55 6.29 -2.00
N GLN A 387 -18.97 6.39 -0.80
CA GLN A 387 -18.18 7.57 -0.40
C GLN A 387 -16.93 7.78 -1.26
N LEU A 388 -16.26 6.70 -1.66
CA LEU A 388 -15.07 6.78 -2.51
C LEU A 388 -15.42 7.26 -3.91
N LEU A 389 -16.50 6.73 -4.50
CA LEU A 389 -16.94 7.07 -5.86
C LEU A 389 -17.61 8.46 -5.95
N ALA A 390 -18.05 9.02 -4.82
CA ALA A 390 -18.57 10.39 -4.75
C ALA A 390 -17.47 11.47 -4.78
N ALA A 391 -16.18 11.08 -4.78
CA ALA A 391 -15.08 12.03 -4.81
C ALA A 391 -15.02 12.82 -6.14
N PRO A 392 -14.64 14.11 -6.11
CA PRO A 392 -14.48 14.91 -7.32
C PRO A 392 -13.51 14.26 -8.33
N GLY A 393 -13.84 14.35 -9.62
CA GLY A 393 -13.04 13.76 -10.69
C GLY A 393 -13.39 12.29 -11.02
N ILE A 394 -14.36 11.70 -10.32
CA ILE A 394 -14.84 10.34 -10.58
C ILE A 394 -16.28 10.38 -11.13
N ARG A 395 -16.48 9.68 -12.24
CA ARG A 395 -17.81 9.47 -12.84
C ARG A 395 -18.15 7.98 -12.79
N PHE A 396 -19.26 7.61 -12.15
CA PHE A 396 -19.78 6.25 -12.15
C PHE A 396 -20.91 6.09 -13.18
N ILE A 397 -20.91 4.95 -13.90
CA ILE A 397 -21.96 4.56 -14.86
C ILE A 397 -22.30 3.09 -14.60
N GLY A 398 -23.50 2.82 -14.12
CA GLY A 398 -24.01 1.46 -13.89
C GLY A 398 -24.74 0.88 -15.09
N GLY A 399 -25.04 -0.43 -15.04
CA GLY A 399 -25.74 -1.16 -16.10
C GLY A 399 -24.87 -1.44 -17.33
N MET A 400 -23.54 -1.33 -17.22
CA MET A 400 -22.59 -1.50 -18.31
C MET A 400 -21.90 -2.88 -18.25
N GLN A 401 -22.46 -3.87 -18.96
CA GLN A 401 -21.92 -5.23 -18.98
C GLN A 401 -20.79 -5.36 -20.01
N ALA A 402 -19.55 -5.30 -19.54
CA ALA A 402 -18.34 -5.44 -20.35
C ALA A 402 -18.15 -6.90 -20.80
N GLN A 403 -17.92 -7.12 -22.11
CA GLN A 403 -17.73 -8.44 -22.72
C GLN A 403 -16.38 -8.62 -23.40
N ALA A 404 -15.83 -7.59 -24.02
CA ALA A 404 -14.59 -7.66 -24.76
C ALA A 404 -13.79 -6.35 -24.70
N LEU A 405 -12.54 -6.41 -25.09
CA LEU A 405 -11.64 -5.27 -25.22
C LEU A 405 -11.20 -5.11 -26.66
N ARG A 406 -11.02 -3.87 -27.09
CA ARG A 406 -10.39 -3.51 -28.36
C ARG A 406 -9.36 -2.42 -28.10
N HIS A 407 -8.21 -2.54 -28.73
CA HIS A 407 -7.15 -1.51 -28.69
C HIS A 407 -6.98 -0.87 -30.07
N ASP A 408 -7.02 0.45 -30.12
CA ASP A 408 -6.80 1.23 -31.33
C ASP A 408 -5.94 2.49 -31.05
N ALA A 409 -5.82 3.39 -32.02
CA ALA A 409 -5.02 4.61 -31.88
C ALA A 409 -5.51 5.56 -30.76
N ALA A 410 -6.78 5.48 -30.38
CA ALA A 410 -7.38 6.29 -29.31
C ALA A 410 -7.23 5.62 -27.91
N GLY A 411 -6.70 4.40 -27.86
CA GLY A 411 -6.47 3.64 -26.62
C GLY A 411 -7.35 2.39 -26.51
N TRP A 412 -7.72 2.04 -25.29
CA TRP A 412 -8.52 0.85 -24.97
C TRP A 412 -10.02 1.17 -24.96
N ALA A 413 -10.80 0.44 -25.79
CA ALA A 413 -12.26 0.46 -25.78
C ALA A 413 -12.78 -0.80 -25.07
N VAL A 414 -13.80 -0.62 -24.23
CA VAL A 414 -14.58 -1.71 -23.62
C VAL A 414 -15.85 -1.88 -24.43
N LEU A 415 -16.12 -3.12 -24.87
CA LEU A 415 -17.29 -3.47 -25.68
C LEU A 415 -18.35 -4.19 -24.84
N GLY A 416 -19.60 -3.86 -25.09
CA GLY A 416 -20.75 -4.55 -24.54
C GLY A 416 -21.06 -5.87 -25.26
N THR A 417 -22.09 -6.57 -24.79
CA THR A 417 -22.58 -7.84 -25.38
C THR A 417 -23.10 -7.70 -26.80
N ASP A 418 -23.55 -6.52 -27.15
CA ASP A 418 -24.03 -6.13 -28.49
C ASP A 418 -22.92 -5.57 -29.41
N GLY A 419 -21.67 -5.53 -28.91
CA GLY A 419 -20.52 -4.95 -29.59
C GLY A 419 -20.45 -3.42 -29.53
N SER A 420 -21.38 -2.75 -28.83
CA SER A 420 -21.33 -1.30 -28.62
C SER A 420 -20.15 -0.90 -27.72
N VAL A 421 -19.62 0.31 -27.92
CA VAL A 421 -18.56 0.85 -27.10
C VAL A 421 -19.15 1.43 -25.81
N LEU A 422 -18.89 0.76 -24.68
CA LEU A 422 -19.32 1.20 -23.35
C LEU A 422 -18.45 2.33 -22.79
N GLY A 423 -17.21 2.40 -23.23
CA GLY A 423 -16.26 3.44 -22.84
C GLY A 423 -14.90 3.23 -23.50
N GLN A 424 -14.14 4.32 -23.62
CA GLN A 424 -12.79 4.31 -24.21
C GLN A 424 -11.87 5.26 -23.45
N ALA A 425 -10.62 4.85 -23.23
CA ALA A 425 -9.62 5.65 -22.56
C ALA A 425 -8.21 5.21 -22.96
N SER A 426 -7.22 6.10 -22.75
CA SER A 426 -5.80 5.78 -22.95
C SER A 426 -5.29 4.75 -21.94
N VAL A 427 -5.93 4.67 -20.75
CA VAL A 427 -5.63 3.69 -19.71
C VAL A 427 -6.91 2.99 -19.27
N LEU A 428 -6.84 1.66 -19.21
CA LEU A 428 -7.91 0.79 -18.76
C LEU A 428 -7.45 -0.03 -17.55
N VAL A 429 -8.29 -0.06 -16.50
CA VAL A 429 -8.07 -0.88 -15.30
C VAL A 429 -9.20 -1.89 -15.16
N LEU A 430 -8.88 -3.17 -15.13
CA LEU A 430 -9.81 -4.27 -14.90
C LEU A 430 -9.86 -4.59 -13.41
N ALA A 431 -10.93 -4.21 -12.72
CA ALA A 431 -11.19 -4.43 -11.30
C ALA A 431 -12.49 -5.23 -11.06
N ASN A 432 -12.91 -6.00 -12.06
CA ASN A 432 -14.18 -6.74 -12.12
C ASN A 432 -14.05 -8.22 -11.70
N ALA A 433 -13.16 -8.49 -10.76
CA ALA A 433 -12.98 -9.81 -10.12
C ALA A 433 -12.78 -10.96 -11.13
N ALA A 434 -13.61 -11.99 -11.13
CA ALA A 434 -13.51 -13.14 -12.05
C ALA A 434 -13.69 -12.73 -13.52
N GLY A 435 -14.53 -11.74 -13.79
CA GLY A 435 -14.78 -11.22 -15.13
C GLY A 435 -13.55 -10.64 -15.83
N ALA A 436 -12.45 -10.38 -15.10
CA ALA A 436 -11.19 -9.97 -15.69
C ALA A 436 -10.66 -11.00 -16.70
N ASN A 437 -10.79 -12.31 -16.44
CA ASN A 437 -10.36 -13.36 -17.37
C ASN A 437 -11.09 -13.30 -18.71
N THR A 438 -12.40 -13.04 -18.72
CA THR A 438 -13.18 -12.88 -19.94
C THR A 438 -12.66 -11.71 -20.77
N LEU A 439 -12.38 -10.59 -20.13
CA LEU A 439 -11.92 -9.39 -20.83
C LEU A 439 -10.49 -9.54 -21.37
N VAL A 440 -9.54 -10.07 -20.57
CA VAL A 440 -8.15 -10.23 -21.04
C VAL A 440 -8.00 -11.28 -22.15
N SER A 441 -8.93 -12.25 -22.29
CA SER A 441 -8.90 -13.21 -23.39
C SER A 441 -9.09 -12.54 -24.75
N SER A 442 -9.89 -11.49 -24.84
CA SER A 442 -10.03 -10.68 -26.06
C SER A 442 -8.78 -9.84 -26.37
N ALA A 443 -7.92 -9.60 -25.38
CA ALA A 443 -6.59 -8.99 -25.53
C ALA A 443 -5.48 -10.04 -25.69
N SER A 444 -5.84 -11.27 -26.09
CA SER A 444 -4.91 -12.40 -26.35
C SER A 444 -4.09 -12.81 -25.14
N HIS A 445 -4.63 -12.66 -23.91
CA HIS A 445 -4.02 -13.16 -22.68
C HIS A 445 -4.80 -14.37 -22.14
N PRO A 446 -4.13 -15.47 -21.75
CA PRO A 446 -4.81 -16.73 -21.35
C PRO A 446 -5.60 -16.62 -20.02
N GLY A 447 -5.53 -15.50 -19.35
CA GLY A 447 -6.10 -15.33 -18.01
C GLY A 447 -5.23 -15.93 -16.91
N TRP A 448 -5.82 -16.11 -15.74
CA TRP A 448 -5.18 -16.68 -14.54
C TRP A 448 -6.03 -17.80 -13.95
N PRO A 449 -5.45 -18.72 -13.18
CA PRO A 449 -6.18 -19.81 -12.51
C PRO A 449 -6.99 -19.27 -11.32
N LEU A 450 -8.03 -18.50 -11.62
CA LEU A 450 -8.92 -17.91 -10.61
C LEU A 450 -9.83 -18.99 -10.02
N LEU A 451 -9.96 -18.98 -8.71
CA LEU A 451 -10.86 -19.82 -7.94
C LEU A 451 -11.96 -18.94 -7.32
N THR A 452 -13.21 -19.32 -7.51
CA THR A 452 -14.37 -18.61 -6.99
C THR A 452 -14.98 -19.36 -5.82
N TYR A 453 -15.26 -18.64 -4.73
CA TYR A 453 -15.88 -19.19 -3.54
C TYR A 453 -17.12 -18.38 -3.17
N ARG A 454 -18.27 -19.03 -3.19
CA ARG A 454 -19.52 -18.50 -2.62
C ARG A 454 -19.36 -18.41 -1.10
N GLY A 455 -19.78 -17.32 -0.49
CA GLY A 455 -19.83 -17.15 0.95
C GLY A 455 -21.08 -16.43 1.38
N GLN A 456 -21.75 -16.97 2.42
CA GLN A 456 -22.89 -16.33 3.04
C GLN A 456 -22.52 -15.79 4.40
N VAL A 457 -22.93 -14.55 4.68
CA VAL A 457 -22.88 -13.95 6.01
C VAL A 457 -24.25 -13.95 6.64
N THR A 458 -24.30 -13.95 7.96
CA THR A 458 -25.53 -14.01 8.76
C THR A 458 -25.56 -12.83 9.72
N VAL A 459 -26.69 -12.14 9.80
CA VAL A 459 -27.01 -11.15 10.83
C VAL A 459 -27.89 -11.82 11.87
N ALA A 460 -27.53 -11.69 13.14
CA ALA A 460 -28.22 -12.32 14.24
C ALA A 460 -28.35 -11.37 15.44
N ALA A 461 -29.42 -11.53 16.21
CA ALA A 461 -29.54 -10.90 17.51
C ALA A 461 -28.72 -11.69 18.54
N SER A 462 -27.91 -10.99 19.31
CA SER A 462 -27.11 -11.59 20.38
C SER A 462 -27.18 -10.72 21.64
N PRO A 463 -27.69 -11.24 22.75
CA PRO A 463 -27.86 -10.46 23.98
C PRO A 463 -26.56 -10.13 24.71
N GLY A 464 -25.41 -10.47 24.12
CA GLY A 464 -24.09 -10.18 24.68
C GLY A 464 -23.49 -8.89 24.06
N HIS A 465 -22.92 -8.05 24.92
CA HIS A 465 -22.28 -6.82 24.47
C HIS A 465 -20.85 -7.06 23.94
N LEU A 466 -20.75 -7.68 22.75
CA LEU A 466 -19.46 -7.80 22.07
C LEU A 466 -18.94 -6.41 21.70
N ARG A 467 -17.81 -6.01 22.29
CA ARG A 467 -17.22 -4.66 22.10
C ARG A 467 -16.34 -4.56 20.87
N LEU A 468 -15.70 -5.66 20.50
CA LEU A 468 -14.67 -5.71 19.47
C LEU A 468 -14.92 -6.88 18.51
N PRO A 469 -14.50 -6.76 17.26
CA PRO A 469 -14.51 -7.89 16.34
C PRO A 469 -13.65 -9.05 16.85
N VAL A 470 -14.16 -10.26 16.72
CA VAL A 470 -13.46 -11.51 17.01
C VAL A 470 -13.34 -12.31 15.73
N ALA A 471 -12.12 -12.68 15.35
CA ALA A 471 -11.80 -13.50 14.20
C ALA A 471 -11.16 -14.83 14.63
N GLY A 472 -11.22 -15.83 13.75
CA GLY A 472 -10.64 -17.16 13.96
C GLY A 472 -10.90 -18.02 12.73
N ASP A 473 -11.53 -19.16 12.93
CA ASP A 473 -12.21 -19.90 11.86
C ASP A 473 -13.55 -19.21 11.56
N GLY A 474 -13.52 -18.13 10.81
CA GLY A 474 -14.61 -17.18 10.60
C GLY A 474 -14.44 -15.90 11.40
N TYR A 475 -15.52 -15.16 11.59
CA TYR A 475 -15.49 -13.89 12.34
C TYR A 475 -16.86 -13.51 12.89
N VAL A 476 -16.86 -12.72 13.96
CA VAL A 476 -18.04 -12.09 14.56
C VAL A 476 -17.76 -10.59 14.71
N LEU A 477 -18.66 -9.77 14.20
CA LEU A 477 -18.58 -8.30 14.23
C LEU A 477 -19.72 -7.72 15.04
N PRO A 478 -19.47 -6.83 16.01
CA PRO A 478 -20.52 -6.05 16.61
C PRO A 478 -21.06 -5.04 15.58
N LEU A 479 -22.36 -5.00 15.39
CA LEU A 479 -23.07 -3.96 14.65
C LEU A 479 -23.68 -2.95 15.63
N SER A 480 -24.88 -2.46 15.37
CA SER A 480 -25.60 -1.57 16.26
C SER A 480 -26.51 -2.34 17.23
N GLY A 481 -26.60 -1.88 18.48
CA GLY A 481 -27.42 -2.53 19.51
C GLY A 481 -26.92 -3.96 19.84
N ASP A 482 -27.85 -4.89 20.04
CA ASP A 482 -27.58 -6.30 20.30
C ASP A 482 -27.45 -7.13 18.99
N THR A 483 -27.05 -6.50 17.91
CA THR A 483 -26.93 -7.16 16.59
C THR A 483 -25.47 -7.45 16.27
N VAL A 484 -25.22 -8.65 15.80
CA VAL A 484 -23.90 -9.08 15.31
C VAL A 484 -23.99 -9.60 13.88
N LEU A 485 -22.90 -9.45 13.14
CA LEU A 485 -22.73 -10.13 11.86
C LEU A 485 -21.68 -11.24 12.05
N CYS A 486 -22.01 -12.44 11.63
CA CYS A 486 -21.09 -13.58 11.68
C CYS A 486 -20.95 -14.24 10.31
N GLY A 487 -19.80 -14.89 10.11
CA GLY A 487 -19.52 -15.56 8.83
C GLY A 487 -18.07 -15.92 8.61
N ALA A 488 -17.79 -16.38 7.40
CA ALA A 488 -18.73 -16.69 6.36
C ALA A 488 -18.62 -18.18 5.99
N SER A 489 -19.67 -18.75 5.45
CA SER A 489 -19.57 -20.05 4.77
C SER A 489 -18.64 -19.96 3.57
N SER A 490 -18.25 -21.10 3.00
CA SER A 490 -17.31 -21.12 1.87
C SER A 490 -17.53 -22.37 1.02
N HIS A 491 -18.09 -22.19 -0.17
CA HIS A 491 -18.35 -23.27 -1.13
C HIS A 491 -17.65 -22.94 -2.44
N ALA A 492 -16.78 -23.84 -2.88
CA ALA A 492 -16.03 -23.68 -4.14
C ALA A 492 -16.97 -23.86 -5.34
N ASP A 493 -16.79 -23.04 -6.37
CA ASP A 493 -17.48 -23.12 -7.66
C ASP A 493 -19.02 -23.16 -7.57
N ASP A 494 -19.57 -22.58 -6.52
CA ASP A 494 -20.99 -22.50 -6.26
C ASP A 494 -21.52 -21.11 -6.66
N HIS A 495 -22.49 -21.06 -7.57
CA HIS A 495 -23.04 -19.83 -8.15
C HIS A 495 -24.47 -19.54 -7.67
N ASP A 496 -25.02 -20.30 -6.73
CA ASP A 496 -26.35 -20.09 -6.18
C ASP A 496 -26.42 -18.76 -5.40
N THR A 497 -27.39 -17.92 -5.76
CA THR A 497 -27.61 -16.61 -5.15
C THR A 497 -28.49 -16.63 -3.93
N ALA A 498 -29.21 -17.76 -3.69
CA ALA A 498 -30.17 -17.88 -2.61
C ALA A 498 -29.49 -17.94 -1.23
N LEU A 499 -30.14 -17.37 -0.23
CA LEU A 499 -29.77 -17.62 1.16
C LEU A 499 -30.12 -19.07 1.54
N ARG A 500 -29.26 -19.73 2.31
CA ARG A 500 -29.41 -21.11 2.75
C ARG A 500 -29.46 -21.17 4.26
N ASP A 501 -30.45 -21.89 4.80
CA ASP A 501 -30.59 -22.11 6.25
C ASP A 501 -29.37 -22.86 6.82
N GLY A 502 -28.82 -23.83 6.07
CA GLY A 502 -27.60 -24.54 6.47
C GLY A 502 -26.39 -23.62 6.65
N ASP A 503 -26.25 -22.59 5.81
CA ASP A 503 -25.20 -21.59 5.96
C ASP A 503 -25.45 -20.66 7.16
N HIS A 504 -26.70 -20.34 7.45
CA HIS A 504 -27.06 -19.61 8.67
C HIS A 504 -26.70 -20.41 9.92
N ALA A 505 -27.10 -21.67 9.99
CA ALA A 505 -26.79 -22.57 11.10
C ALA A 505 -25.28 -22.71 11.32
N PHE A 506 -24.53 -22.91 10.25
CA PHE A 506 -23.07 -22.99 10.27
C PHE A 506 -22.40 -21.70 10.80
N ASN A 507 -22.89 -20.55 10.40
CA ASN A 507 -22.37 -19.27 10.87
C ASN A 507 -22.70 -19.01 12.35
N LEU A 508 -23.87 -19.43 12.83
CA LEU A 508 -24.26 -19.33 14.25
C LEU A 508 -23.44 -20.27 15.14
N GLU A 509 -23.16 -21.49 14.66
CA GLU A 509 -22.26 -22.41 15.37
C GLU A 509 -20.86 -21.82 15.53
N ARG A 510 -20.32 -21.20 14.46
CA ARG A 510 -19.05 -20.47 14.52
C ARG A 510 -19.07 -19.30 15.49
N LEU A 511 -20.15 -18.53 15.50
CA LEU A 511 -20.33 -17.43 16.44
C LEU A 511 -20.24 -17.95 17.89
N LEU A 512 -21.01 -18.99 18.22
CA LEU A 512 -20.97 -19.62 19.53
C LEU A 512 -19.56 -20.12 19.91
N ARG A 513 -18.89 -20.79 18.97
CA ARG A 513 -17.54 -21.33 19.17
C ARG A 513 -16.48 -20.24 19.37
N LEU A 514 -16.58 -19.12 18.65
CA LEU A 514 -15.63 -18.02 18.72
C LEU A 514 -15.83 -17.12 19.94
N THR A 515 -17.07 -16.91 20.37
CA THR A 515 -17.41 -15.87 21.37
C THR A 515 -18.11 -16.41 22.63
N GLY A 516 -18.54 -17.67 22.64
CA GLY A 516 -19.37 -18.21 23.68
C GLY A 516 -20.80 -17.64 23.74
N LEU A 517 -21.14 -16.74 22.82
CA LEU A 517 -22.46 -16.09 22.78
C LEU A 517 -23.48 -16.98 22.08
N ALA A 518 -24.66 -17.12 22.69
CA ALA A 518 -25.84 -17.62 21.99
C ALA A 518 -26.43 -16.47 21.16
N ALA A 519 -26.80 -16.76 19.93
CA ALA A 519 -27.43 -15.79 19.05
C ALA A 519 -28.61 -16.43 18.32
N HIS A 520 -29.61 -15.62 18.01
CA HIS A 520 -30.83 -16.05 17.37
C HIS A 520 -31.07 -15.31 16.07
N LEU A 521 -31.57 -16.03 15.07
CA LEU A 521 -32.07 -15.42 13.85
C LEU A 521 -33.39 -14.69 14.14
N ALA A 522 -33.61 -13.57 13.45
CA ALA A 522 -34.93 -12.98 13.35
C ALA A 522 -35.89 -13.96 12.64
N ALA A 523 -37.20 -13.74 12.77
CA ALA A 523 -38.22 -14.56 12.11
C ALA A 523 -38.00 -14.63 10.57
N ALA A 524 -37.50 -13.55 9.96
CA ALA A 524 -36.96 -13.54 8.61
C ALA A 524 -35.42 -13.43 8.72
N PRO A 525 -34.67 -14.52 8.45
CA PRO A 525 -33.22 -14.49 8.52
C PRO A 525 -32.62 -13.46 7.56
N HIS A 526 -31.76 -12.61 8.08
CA HIS A 526 -31.08 -11.59 7.28
C HIS A 526 -29.62 -11.99 7.05
N GLY A 527 -29.21 -11.93 5.81
CA GLY A 527 -27.86 -12.29 5.39
C GLY A 527 -27.57 -11.79 3.98
N ARG A 528 -26.38 -12.12 3.50
CA ARG A 528 -25.99 -11.82 2.13
C ARG A 528 -25.05 -12.89 1.59
N VAL A 529 -25.21 -13.21 0.31
CA VAL A 529 -24.32 -14.05 -0.47
C VAL A 529 -23.37 -13.14 -1.27
N GLY A 530 -22.13 -13.57 -1.42
CA GLY A 530 -21.16 -12.90 -2.29
C GLY A 530 -20.03 -13.86 -2.66
N TRP A 531 -19.34 -13.53 -3.76
CA TRP A 531 -18.28 -14.39 -4.31
C TRP A 531 -16.91 -13.79 -4.08
N ARG A 532 -16.02 -14.60 -3.50
CA ARG A 532 -14.61 -14.26 -3.30
C ARG A 532 -13.79 -14.91 -4.38
N VAL A 533 -13.00 -14.12 -5.09
CA VAL A 533 -12.10 -14.59 -6.15
C VAL A 533 -10.67 -14.58 -5.63
N GLN A 534 -9.99 -15.69 -5.73
CA GLN A 534 -8.60 -15.86 -5.29
C GLN A 534 -7.82 -16.78 -6.22
N VAL A 535 -6.53 -16.90 -5.98
CA VAL A 535 -5.64 -17.89 -6.60
C VAL A 535 -5.00 -18.76 -5.54
N ALA A 536 -4.41 -19.88 -5.92
CA ALA A 536 -3.88 -20.88 -4.98
C ALA A 536 -2.81 -20.33 -4.01
N ASP A 537 -1.99 -19.35 -4.45
CA ASP A 537 -0.97 -18.71 -3.60
C ASP A 537 -1.53 -17.62 -2.67
N ARG A 538 -2.84 -17.35 -2.73
CA ARG A 538 -3.57 -16.35 -1.93
C ARG A 538 -3.05 -14.91 -2.03
N LEU A 539 -2.20 -14.62 -2.99
CA LEU A 539 -1.73 -13.26 -3.30
C LEU A 539 -2.61 -12.64 -4.38
N PRO A 540 -2.95 -11.36 -4.30
CA PRO A 540 -3.72 -10.70 -5.35
C PRO A 540 -2.94 -10.66 -6.67
N ILE A 541 -3.63 -10.31 -7.74
CA ILE A 541 -3.06 -10.05 -9.06
C ILE A 541 -3.23 -8.57 -9.34
N VAL A 542 -2.13 -7.82 -9.31
CA VAL A 542 -2.18 -6.36 -9.42
C VAL A 542 -1.01 -5.82 -10.24
N GLY A 543 -1.30 -5.06 -11.29
CA GLY A 543 -0.29 -4.42 -12.11
C GLY A 543 -0.64 -4.32 -13.58
N ALA A 544 0.32 -3.89 -14.41
CA ALA A 544 0.17 -3.83 -15.86
C ALA A 544 0.06 -5.24 -16.47
N LEU A 545 -0.85 -5.41 -17.43
CA LEU A 545 -1.06 -6.70 -18.10
C LEU A 545 0.22 -7.10 -18.87
N PRO A 546 0.70 -8.35 -18.75
CA PRO A 546 1.80 -8.85 -19.57
C PRO A 546 1.44 -8.81 -21.06
N ALA A 547 2.39 -8.41 -21.89
CA ALA A 547 2.30 -8.65 -23.34
C ALA A 547 2.53 -10.13 -23.63
N GLN A 548 2.12 -10.57 -24.81
CA GLN A 548 2.52 -11.88 -25.30
C GLN A 548 4.05 -11.96 -25.42
N VAL A 549 4.62 -12.97 -24.82
CA VAL A 549 6.07 -13.25 -24.88
C VAL A 549 6.28 -14.69 -25.31
N ASP A 550 7.21 -14.90 -26.19
CA ASP A 550 7.71 -16.24 -26.47
C ASP A 550 8.68 -16.64 -25.36
N SER A 551 8.21 -17.46 -24.44
CA SER A 551 9.01 -17.93 -23.29
C SER A 551 10.21 -18.78 -23.71
N ALA A 552 10.24 -19.29 -24.95
CA ALA A 552 11.37 -20.07 -25.46
C ALA A 552 12.57 -19.20 -25.86
N THR A 553 12.32 -17.93 -26.20
CA THR A 553 13.36 -17.01 -26.71
C THR A 553 13.75 -15.91 -25.72
N GLN A 554 12.99 -15.71 -24.64
CA GLN A 554 13.24 -14.65 -23.66
C GLN A 554 13.57 -15.22 -22.28
N GLN A 555 14.69 -14.76 -21.71
CA GLN A 555 15.07 -15.08 -20.34
C GLN A 555 14.19 -14.29 -19.36
N LEU A 556 13.23 -14.96 -18.72
CA LEU A 556 12.24 -14.36 -17.81
C LEU A 556 12.61 -14.64 -16.34
N ASP A 557 13.61 -13.94 -15.82
CA ASP A 557 14.06 -14.15 -14.42
C ASP A 557 13.15 -13.47 -13.38
N HIS A 558 12.51 -12.36 -13.75
CA HIS A 558 11.66 -11.57 -12.85
C HIS A 558 10.41 -11.06 -13.56
N ALA A 559 9.29 -11.03 -12.86
CA ALA A 559 8.02 -10.53 -13.39
C ALA A 559 8.13 -9.11 -13.98
N ARG A 560 8.90 -8.25 -13.33
CA ARG A 560 9.18 -6.86 -13.79
C ARG A 560 9.91 -6.76 -15.13
N MET A 561 10.51 -7.84 -15.61
CA MET A 561 11.22 -7.86 -16.90
C MET A 561 10.33 -8.28 -18.07
N VAL A 562 9.14 -8.79 -17.77
CA VAL A 562 8.16 -9.18 -18.79
C VAL A 562 7.60 -7.92 -19.45
N PRO A 563 7.59 -7.82 -20.80
CA PRO A 563 6.95 -6.73 -21.52
C PRO A 563 5.48 -6.57 -21.16
N ARG A 564 4.94 -5.37 -21.28
CA ARG A 564 3.58 -5.03 -20.87
C ARG A 564 2.73 -4.55 -22.04
N GLN A 565 1.44 -4.84 -21.97
CA GLN A 565 0.43 -4.21 -22.81
C GLN A 565 0.34 -2.72 -22.40
N PRO A 566 0.60 -1.75 -23.30
CA PRO A 566 0.55 -0.34 -22.95
C PRO A 566 -0.86 0.06 -22.50
N GLY A 567 -0.95 0.76 -21.37
CA GLY A 567 -2.21 1.32 -20.86
C GLY A 567 -3.22 0.31 -20.32
N LEU A 568 -2.91 -1.00 -20.22
CA LEU A 568 -3.85 -2.00 -19.68
C LEU A 568 -3.34 -2.56 -18.35
N PHE A 569 -4.18 -2.42 -17.31
CA PHE A 569 -3.89 -2.85 -15.94
C PHE A 569 -4.98 -3.78 -15.41
N VAL A 570 -4.61 -4.61 -14.45
CA VAL A 570 -5.55 -5.52 -13.77
C VAL A 570 -5.36 -5.48 -12.26
N ALA A 571 -6.47 -5.64 -11.53
CA ALA A 571 -6.49 -5.83 -10.09
C ALA A 571 -7.60 -6.81 -9.70
N THR A 572 -7.25 -8.05 -9.44
CA THR A 572 -8.19 -9.12 -9.11
C THR A 572 -7.61 -10.06 -8.05
N ALA A 573 -8.35 -11.11 -7.72
CA ALA A 573 -7.96 -12.17 -6.79
C ALA A 573 -7.63 -11.71 -5.35
N LEU A 574 -8.36 -10.70 -4.81
CA LEU A 574 -8.17 -10.23 -3.44
C LEU A 574 -8.71 -11.20 -2.37
N GLY A 575 -9.40 -12.27 -2.77
CA GLY A 575 -9.97 -13.27 -1.88
C GLY A 575 -10.91 -12.68 -0.83
N GLY A 576 -10.86 -13.21 0.38
CA GLY A 576 -11.59 -12.68 1.54
C GLY A 576 -10.93 -11.44 2.19
N ARG A 577 -9.93 -10.82 1.55
CA ARG A 577 -9.12 -9.72 2.11
C ARG A 577 -9.30 -8.39 1.36
N GLY A 578 -10.36 -8.25 0.56
CA GLY A 578 -10.61 -7.07 -0.26
C GLY A 578 -10.59 -5.76 0.54
N ILE A 579 -11.18 -5.71 1.72
CA ILE A 579 -11.20 -4.52 2.60
C ILE A 579 -9.78 -4.13 3.05
N THR A 580 -8.96 -5.12 3.38
CA THR A 580 -7.56 -4.91 3.80
C THR A 580 -6.67 -4.48 2.63
N LEU A 581 -6.81 -5.16 1.48
CA LEU A 581 -5.88 -5.05 0.36
C LEU A 581 -6.20 -3.87 -0.56
N ALA A 582 -7.48 -3.63 -0.86
CA ALA A 582 -7.88 -2.69 -1.92
C ALA A 582 -7.33 -1.26 -1.75
N PRO A 583 -7.25 -0.68 -0.54
CA PRO A 583 -6.65 0.65 -0.38
C PRO A 583 -5.22 0.75 -0.89
N LEU A 584 -4.35 -0.18 -0.48
CA LEU A 584 -2.94 -0.19 -0.88
C LEU A 584 -2.74 -0.63 -2.34
N MET A 585 -3.56 -1.54 -2.83
CA MET A 585 -3.51 -1.98 -4.24
C MET A 585 -3.97 -0.89 -5.19
N GLY A 586 -5.00 -0.11 -4.82
CA GLY A 586 -5.42 1.07 -5.58
C GLY A 586 -4.35 2.14 -5.65
N GLU A 587 -3.67 2.39 -4.53
CA GLU A 587 -2.53 3.30 -4.47
C GLU A 587 -1.35 2.81 -5.33
N LEU A 588 -1.05 1.51 -5.29
CA LEU A 588 -0.01 0.90 -6.12
C LEU A 588 -0.31 1.08 -7.62
N LEU A 589 -1.54 0.80 -8.07
CA LEU A 589 -1.93 0.99 -9.46
C LEU A 589 -1.85 2.46 -9.89
N ALA A 590 -2.35 3.37 -9.06
CA ALA A 590 -2.28 4.79 -9.35
C ALA A 590 -0.81 5.28 -9.44
N ALA A 591 0.07 4.81 -8.56
CA ALA A 591 1.50 5.11 -8.62
C ALA A 591 2.16 4.53 -9.90
N GLN A 592 1.80 3.30 -10.31
CA GLN A 592 2.28 2.71 -11.57
C GLN A 592 1.82 3.50 -12.79
N ILE A 593 0.54 3.88 -12.85
CA ILE A 593 -0.07 4.63 -13.95
C ILE A 593 0.56 6.03 -14.07
N CYS A 594 0.79 6.71 -12.95
CA CYS A 594 1.34 8.06 -12.91
C CYS A 594 2.88 8.11 -12.87
N GLY A 595 3.59 6.97 -12.85
CA GLY A 595 5.05 6.91 -12.82
C GLY A 595 5.67 7.42 -11.50
N GLU A 596 4.94 7.33 -10.39
CA GLU A 596 5.41 7.73 -9.06
C GLU A 596 6.17 6.58 -8.33
N PRO A 597 6.93 6.88 -7.27
CA PRO A 597 7.50 5.87 -6.39
C PRO A 597 6.43 4.88 -5.89
N LEU A 598 6.73 3.57 -5.98
CA LEU A 598 5.77 2.55 -5.59
C LEU A 598 5.70 2.39 -4.06
N PRO A 599 4.50 2.20 -3.48
CA PRO A 599 4.29 2.11 -2.04
C PRO A 599 4.70 0.76 -1.43
N LEU A 600 5.20 -0.17 -2.23
CA LEU A 600 5.64 -1.50 -1.84
C LEU A 600 7.05 -1.80 -2.29
N GLY A 601 7.74 -2.67 -1.55
CA GLY A 601 9.03 -3.20 -1.93
C GLY A 601 8.97 -4.04 -3.22
N ALA A 602 10.07 -4.03 -3.98
CA ALA A 602 10.17 -4.70 -5.27
C ALA A 602 9.78 -6.18 -5.23
N ASP A 603 10.18 -6.90 -4.17
CA ASP A 603 9.88 -8.34 -4.03
C ASP A 603 8.37 -8.58 -3.83
N LEU A 604 7.68 -7.71 -3.09
CA LEU A 604 6.23 -7.80 -2.92
C LEU A 604 5.49 -7.40 -4.21
N VAL A 605 5.98 -6.40 -4.94
CA VAL A 605 5.43 -6.03 -6.25
C VAL A 605 5.55 -7.21 -7.22
N ASP A 606 6.73 -7.85 -7.30
CA ASP A 606 6.94 -9.03 -8.15
C ASP A 606 6.05 -10.22 -7.71
N ALA A 607 5.80 -10.39 -6.40
CA ALA A 607 4.98 -11.47 -5.85
C ALA A 607 3.49 -11.36 -6.21
N ILE A 608 2.98 -10.14 -6.42
CA ILE A 608 1.58 -9.89 -6.81
C ILE A 608 1.39 -9.56 -8.29
N ASP A 609 2.50 -9.50 -9.03
CA ASP A 609 2.52 -9.11 -10.45
C ASP A 609 1.70 -10.08 -11.32
N PRO A 610 0.92 -9.59 -12.29
CA PRO A 610 0.18 -10.43 -13.25
C PRO A 610 1.06 -11.40 -14.04
N ALA A 611 2.32 -11.08 -14.27
CA ALA A 611 3.27 -11.92 -15.03
C ALA A 611 3.95 -13.02 -14.20
N ARG A 612 3.68 -13.10 -12.87
CA ARG A 612 4.37 -14.06 -12.01
C ARG A 612 4.22 -15.54 -12.42
N TRP A 613 3.11 -15.88 -13.10
CA TRP A 613 2.91 -17.24 -13.63
C TRP A 613 3.78 -17.52 -14.83
N LEU A 614 3.96 -16.56 -15.73
CA LEU A 614 4.86 -16.70 -16.88
C LEU A 614 6.29 -16.97 -16.41
N VAL A 615 6.76 -16.26 -15.40
CA VAL A 615 8.08 -16.46 -14.80
C VAL A 615 8.17 -17.82 -14.11
N ARG A 616 7.14 -18.25 -13.38
CA ARG A 616 7.11 -19.57 -12.75
C ARG A 616 7.12 -20.71 -13.77
N GLN A 617 6.43 -20.54 -14.89
CA GLN A 617 6.43 -21.53 -15.99
C GLN A 617 7.81 -21.60 -16.66
N ALA A 618 8.41 -20.46 -16.98
CA ALA A 618 9.73 -20.39 -17.59
C ALA A 618 10.85 -20.98 -16.71
N ARG A 619 10.67 -20.98 -15.39
CA ARG A 619 11.62 -21.58 -14.42
C ARG A 619 11.43 -23.07 -14.19
N ARG A 620 10.31 -23.67 -14.64
CA ARG A 620 10.14 -25.11 -14.56
C ARG A 620 10.99 -25.75 -15.66
N PRO A 621 11.87 -26.73 -15.34
CA PRO A 621 12.55 -27.50 -16.38
C PRO A 621 11.47 -28.07 -17.29
N GLN A 622 11.65 -27.97 -18.60
CA GLN A 622 10.85 -28.75 -19.56
C GLN A 622 11.15 -30.21 -19.26
N ALA A 623 10.14 -30.94 -18.75
CA ALA A 623 10.22 -32.36 -18.46
C ALA A 623 10.24 -33.14 -19.75
#